data_7e62c13d0255fa640e35b6ccc6a20023
#
_entry.id   7e62c13d0255fa640e35b6ccc6a20023
#
_cell.length_a   1.000
_cell.length_b   1.000
_cell.length_c   1.000
_cell.angle_alpha   90.00
_cell.angle_beta   90.00
_cell.angle_gamma   90.00
#
_symmetry.space_group_name_H-M   'P 1'
#
loop_
_entity.id
_entity.type
_entity.pdbx_description
1 polymer ?
#
loop_
_entity_poly.entity_id
_entity_poly.type
_entity_poly.pdbx_seq_one_letter_code
_entity_poly.pdbx_strand_id
1 'polypeptide(L)'
;MICIIPARGGSKRIPGKNIKDFLGKPLIAYSIEAALNSKVFSEVIVSTDDEMIANVAREFGASVPFFRDASLSDDYATSTDVIKDAIRRVNSSFSDVCCLYATAPLIRAEILKEAAGEFKKQECKFLFSATAFDFPIQRAIKLDENARVSMFYPQFEKTR
;
A
#
# COMPACT_ATOMS: atom_id res chain seq x y z
N MET A 1 -15.51 1.49 -8.92
CA MET A 1 -14.27 1.69 -8.10
C MET A 1 -13.12 0.99 -8.81
N ILE A 2 -11.93 1.61 -8.87
CA ILE A 2 -10.69 0.97 -9.34
C ILE A 2 -9.72 0.76 -8.18
N CYS A 3 -8.80 -0.21 -8.33
CA CYS A 3 -7.69 -0.41 -7.40
C CYS A 3 -6.39 0.05 -8.06
N ILE A 4 -5.61 0.89 -7.40
CA ILE A 4 -4.28 1.30 -7.85
C ILE A 4 -3.25 0.78 -6.85
N ILE A 5 -2.26 0.04 -7.36
CA ILE A 5 -1.16 -0.55 -6.59
C ILE A 5 0.15 0.16 -6.98
N PRO A 6 0.65 1.12 -6.17
CA PRO A 6 1.93 1.76 -6.42
C PRO A 6 3.09 0.80 -6.11
N ALA A 7 3.96 0.58 -7.09
CA ALA A 7 5.09 -0.35 -6.99
C ALA A 7 6.31 0.16 -7.75
N ARG A 8 7.17 0.95 -7.11
CA ARG A 8 8.41 1.44 -7.74
C ARG A 8 9.52 0.39 -7.74
N GLY A 9 10.42 0.44 -8.74
CA GLY A 9 11.61 -0.42 -8.84
C GLY A 9 12.69 -0.08 -7.82
N GLY A 10 12.90 1.21 -7.53
CA GLY A 10 14.00 1.76 -6.71
C GLY A 10 13.90 1.53 -5.21
N SER A 11 13.60 0.33 -4.75
CA SER A 11 13.56 -0.02 -3.31
C SER A 11 14.95 -0.12 -2.70
N LYS A 12 15.38 0.88 -1.90
CA LYS A 12 16.74 0.95 -1.31
C LYS A 12 16.97 -0.02 -0.14
N ARG A 13 15.99 -0.15 0.78
CA ARG A 13 16.12 -1.02 1.97
C ARG A 13 16.08 -2.51 1.64
N ILE A 14 15.27 -2.89 0.68
CA ILE A 14 15.13 -4.27 0.19
C ILE A 14 15.12 -4.19 -1.34
N PRO A 15 16.23 -4.47 -2.04
CA PRO A 15 16.27 -4.45 -3.50
C PRO A 15 15.23 -5.40 -4.11
N GLY A 16 14.53 -4.93 -5.14
CA GLY A 16 13.49 -5.71 -5.81
C GLY A 16 12.29 -6.10 -4.94
N LYS A 17 12.04 -5.40 -3.84
CA LYS A 17 11.06 -5.75 -2.81
C LYS A 17 9.72 -6.22 -3.36
N ASN A 18 9.17 -5.50 -4.33
CA ASN A 18 7.82 -5.75 -4.82
C ASN A 18 7.67 -7.08 -5.59
N ILE A 19 8.75 -7.57 -6.19
CA ILE A 19 8.81 -8.84 -6.93
C ILE A 19 9.65 -9.90 -6.23
N LYS A 20 10.13 -9.63 -5.02
CA LYS A 20 10.87 -10.61 -4.24
C LYS A 20 9.96 -11.78 -3.89
N ASP A 21 10.51 -12.99 -3.95
CA ASP A 21 9.78 -14.19 -3.52
C ASP A 21 9.34 -14.09 -2.06
N PHE A 22 8.09 -14.37 -1.85
CA PHE A 22 7.46 -14.51 -0.55
C PHE A 22 6.55 -15.74 -0.57
N LEU A 23 7.00 -16.81 0.07
CA LEU A 23 6.28 -18.09 0.12
C LEU A 23 5.89 -18.64 -1.27
N GLY A 24 6.82 -18.58 -2.22
CA GLY A 24 6.68 -19.16 -3.55
C GLY A 24 6.00 -18.28 -4.59
N LYS A 25 5.72 -16.99 -4.27
CA LYS A 25 5.18 -16.02 -5.22
C LYS A 25 5.86 -14.65 -5.05
N PRO A 26 5.92 -13.82 -6.12
CA PRO A 26 6.30 -12.42 -5.99
C PRO A 26 5.41 -11.68 -5.00
N LEU A 27 6.00 -10.84 -4.13
CA LEU A 27 5.28 -10.16 -3.06
C LEU A 27 4.05 -9.38 -3.54
N ILE A 28 4.15 -8.68 -4.68
CA ILE A 28 3.05 -7.92 -5.29
C ILE A 28 1.87 -8.80 -5.71
N ALA A 29 2.12 -10.07 -6.05
CA ALA A 29 1.09 -10.99 -6.53
C ALA A 29 -0.03 -11.20 -5.51
N TYR A 30 0.31 -11.23 -4.23
CA TYR A 30 -0.68 -11.36 -3.15
C TYR A 30 -1.68 -10.21 -3.14
N SER A 31 -1.19 -8.97 -3.29
CA SER A 31 -2.06 -7.79 -3.34
C SER A 31 -2.92 -7.77 -4.60
N ILE A 32 -2.36 -8.17 -5.75
CA ILE A 32 -3.09 -8.25 -7.03
C ILE A 32 -4.20 -9.31 -6.92
N GLU A 33 -3.86 -10.53 -6.50
CA GLU A 33 -4.82 -11.61 -6.34
C GLU A 33 -5.94 -11.25 -5.36
N ALA A 34 -5.61 -10.65 -4.22
CA ALA A 34 -6.62 -10.22 -3.26
C ALA A 34 -7.56 -9.17 -3.85
N ALA A 35 -7.02 -8.19 -4.60
CA ALA A 35 -7.83 -7.18 -5.27
C ALA A 35 -8.76 -7.79 -6.33
N LEU A 36 -8.25 -8.65 -7.20
CA LEU A 36 -9.03 -9.33 -8.24
C LEU A 36 -10.12 -10.24 -7.64
N ASN A 37 -9.74 -11.05 -6.63
CA ASN A 37 -10.66 -11.98 -5.97
C ASN A 37 -11.75 -11.29 -5.15
N SER A 38 -11.53 -10.05 -4.73
CA SER A 38 -12.55 -9.25 -4.01
C SER A 38 -13.77 -8.94 -4.88
N LYS A 39 -13.59 -8.87 -6.21
CA LYS A 39 -14.62 -8.56 -7.23
C LYS A 39 -15.32 -7.21 -7.01
N VAL A 40 -14.71 -6.29 -6.26
CA VAL A 40 -15.27 -4.94 -6.02
C VAL A 40 -14.68 -3.88 -6.94
N PHE A 41 -13.57 -4.20 -7.60
CA PHE A 41 -12.88 -3.30 -8.50
C PHE A 41 -13.21 -3.63 -9.95
N SER A 42 -13.53 -2.60 -10.75
CA SER A 42 -13.70 -2.75 -12.21
C SER A 42 -12.36 -2.97 -12.91
N GLU A 43 -11.27 -2.49 -12.30
CA GLU A 43 -9.91 -2.66 -12.81
C GLU A 43 -8.90 -2.64 -11.65
N VAL A 44 -7.84 -3.45 -11.76
CA VAL A 44 -6.70 -3.48 -10.86
C VAL A 44 -5.48 -3.02 -11.64
N ILE A 45 -4.93 -1.87 -11.27
CA ILE A 45 -3.86 -1.18 -11.99
C ILE A 45 -2.61 -1.15 -11.13
N VAL A 46 -1.47 -1.52 -11.71
CA VAL A 46 -0.16 -1.33 -11.10
C VAL A 46 0.51 -0.11 -11.70
N SER A 47 0.85 0.87 -10.87
CA SER A 47 1.64 2.04 -11.26
C SER A 47 3.11 1.78 -10.93
N THR A 48 3.93 1.60 -11.95
CA THR A 48 5.36 1.28 -11.81
C THR A 48 6.21 2.02 -12.83
N ASP A 49 7.50 2.20 -12.51
CA ASP A 49 8.59 2.69 -13.36
C ASP A 49 9.51 1.55 -13.83
N ASP A 50 9.21 0.30 -13.44
CA ASP A 50 10.08 -0.86 -13.62
C ASP A 50 9.40 -1.92 -14.50
N GLU A 51 10.10 -2.33 -15.58
CA GLU A 51 9.59 -3.30 -16.55
C GLU A 51 9.39 -4.70 -15.95
N MET A 52 10.26 -5.13 -15.01
CA MET A 52 10.12 -6.45 -14.38
C MET A 52 8.88 -6.49 -13.49
N ILE A 53 8.63 -5.40 -12.75
CA ILE A 53 7.40 -5.28 -11.95
C ILE A 53 6.17 -5.26 -12.85
N ALA A 54 6.24 -4.54 -13.99
CA ALA A 54 5.14 -4.48 -14.95
C ALA A 54 4.80 -5.86 -15.53
N ASN A 55 5.82 -6.65 -15.89
CA ASN A 55 5.63 -7.98 -16.44
C ASN A 55 5.01 -8.93 -15.41
N VAL A 56 5.54 -8.95 -14.18
CA VAL A 56 4.94 -9.71 -13.08
C VAL A 56 3.50 -9.27 -12.81
N ALA A 57 3.22 -7.97 -12.80
CA ALA A 57 1.87 -7.48 -12.57
C ALA A 57 0.87 -7.97 -13.62
N ARG A 58 1.26 -7.95 -14.92
CA ARG A 58 0.44 -8.47 -16.03
C ARG A 58 0.24 -9.98 -15.93
N GLU A 59 1.28 -10.73 -15.58
CA GLU A 59 1.22 -12.18 -15.38
C GLU A 59 0.16 -12.56 -14.33
N PHE A 60 0.05 -11.77 -13.25
CA PHE A 60 -0.95 -11.99 -12.20
C PHE A 60 -2.29 -11.29 -12.45
N GLY A 61 -2.51 -10.72 -13.65
CA GLY A 61 -3.81 -10.24 -14.10
C GLY A 61 -4.10 -8.76 -13.83
N ALA A 62 -3.12 -7.98 -13.38
CA ALA A 62 -3.27 -6.53 -13.24
C ALA A 62 -2.98 -5.81 -14.56
N SER A 63 -3.61 -4.65 -14.76
CA SER A 63 -3.30 -3.73 -15.86
C SER A 63 -2.08 -2.87 -15.52
N VAL A 64 -1.23 -2.60 -16.53
CA VAL A 64 -0.16 -1.61 -16.46
C VAL A 64 -0.27 -0.72 -17.70
N PRO A 65 -1.21 0.24 -17.71
CA PRO A 65 -1.53 1.03 -18.89
C PRO A 65 -0.48 2.10 -19.20
N PHE A 66 0.39 2.42 -18.29
CA PHE A 66 1.45 3.42 -18.44
C PHE A 66 2.63 3.11 -17.52
N PHE A 67 3.81 3.62 -17.90
CA PHE A 67 4.95 3.69 -16.99
C PHE A 67 4.95 5.03 -16.25
N ARG A 68 5.26 4.96 -14.96
CA ARG A 68 5.33 6.12 -14.09
C ARG A 68 6.61 6.91 -14.35
N ASP A 69 6.50 8.25 -14.33
CA ASP A 69 7.64 9.13 -14.55
C ASP A 69 8.67 9.03 -13.42
N ALA A 70 9.94 9.24 -13.75
CA ALA A 70 11.05 9.19 -12.79
C ALA A 70 10.86 10.16 -11.61
N SER A 71 10.28 11.34 -11.86
CA SER A 71 9.98 12.34 -10.83
C SER A 71 8.95 11.89 -9.78
N LEU A 72 8.17 10.84 -10.09
CA LEU A 72 7.22 10.22 -9.18
C LEU A 72 7.69 8.87 -8.65
N SER A 73 8.95 8.50 -8.94
CA SER A 73 9.53 7.20 -8.57
C SER A 73 10.71 7.34 -7.61
N ASP A 74 11.01 8.55 -7.17
CA ASP A 74 12.05 8.87 -6.19
C ASP A 74 11.61 8.60 -4.74
N ASP A 75 12.44 9.01 -3.77
CA ASP A 75 12.17 8.82 -2.33
C ASP A 75 11.24 9.90 -1.75
N TYR A 76 10.98 10.97 -2.49
CA TYR A 76 10.20 12.13 -2.03
C TYR A 76 8.76 12.11 -2.55
N ALA A 77 8.51 11.41 -3.64
CA ALA A 77 7.16 11.26 -4.20
C ALA A 77 6.23 10.58 -3.20
N THR A 78 5.14 11.25 -2.85
CA THR A 78 4.15 10.69 -1.92
C THR A 78 3.23 9.70 -2.62
N SER A 79 2.66 8.76 -1.88
CA SER A 79 1.63 7.85 -2.41
C SER A 79 0.46 8.62 -3.03
N THR A 80 0.11 9.77 -2.45
CA THR A 80 -0.96 10.64 -2.95
C THR A 80 -0.65 11.19 -4.34
N ASP A 81 0.59 11.63 -4.58
CA ASP A 81 0.99 12.16 -5.89
C ASP A 81 0.98 11.07 -6.95
N VAL A 82 1.47 9.87 -6.60
CA VAL A 82 1.43 8.68 -7.49
C VAL A 82 -0.01 8.30 -7.83
N ILE A 83 -0.92 8.30 -6.87
CA ILE A 83 -2.34 7.98 -7.12
C ILE A 83 -3.00 9.06 -7.98
N LYS A 84 -2.74 10.34 -7.72
CA LYS A 84 -3.25 11.44 -8.55
C LYS A 84 -2.77 11.36 -10.00
N ASP A 85 -1.51 11.00 -10.22
CA ASP A 85 -0.96 10.81 -11.56
C ASP A 85 -1.65 9.64 -12.26
N ALA A 86 -1.77 8.50 -11.57
CA ALA A 86 -2.45 7.32 -12.11
C ALA A 86 -3.90 7.63 -12.50
N ILE A 87 -4.66 8.32 -11.64
CA ILE A 87 -6.04 8.75 -11.92
C ILE A 87 -6.14 9.59 -13.21
N ARG A 88 -5.19 10.49 -13.45
CA ARG A 88 -5.18 11.35 -14.66
C ARG A 88 -4.86 10.58 -15.94
N ARG A 89 -4.08 9.48 -15.83
CA ARG A 89 -3.64 8.68 -16.97
C ARG A 89 -4.60 7.56 -17.33
N VAL A 90 -5.41 7.13 -16.36
CA VAL A 90 -6.40 6.07 -16.59
C VAL A 90 -7.60 6.65 -17.33
N ASN A 91 -7.84 6.16 -18.54
CA ASN A 91 -8.97 6.56 -19.38
C ASN A 91 -10.19 5.67 -19.11
N SER A 92 -10.64 5.59 -17.87
CA SER A 92 -11.84 4.86 -17.50
C SER A 92 -12.72 5.70 -16.56
N SER A 93 -14.04 5.51 -16.65
CA SER A 93 -14.96 6.17 -15.72
C SER A 93 -15.03 5.40 -14.40
N PHE A 94 -14.72 6.06 -13.32
CA PHE A 94 -14.85 5.53 -11.95
C PHE A 94 -15.19 6.67 -10.99
N SER A 95 -15.91 6.35 -9.91
CA SER A 95 -16.24 7.30 -8.84
C SER A 95 -15.21 7.28 -7.72
N ASP A 96 -14.63 6.10 -7.46
CA ASP A 96 -13.85 5.84 -6.26
C ASP A 96 -12.56 5.10 -6.58
N VAL A 97 -11.54 5.32 -5.76
CA VAL A 97 -10.22 4.71 -5.91
C VAL A 97 -9.78 4.07 -4.61
N CYS A 98 -9.34 2.83 -4.69
CA CYS A 98 -8.63 2.14 -3.61
C CYS A 98 -7.12 2.21 -3.87
N CYS A 99 -6.35 2.71 -2.93
CA CYS A 99 -4.89 2.56 -2.91
C CYS A 99 -4.53 1.31 -2.10
N LEU A 100 -3.98 0.29 -2.76
CA LEU A 100 -3.51 -0.92 -2.12
C LEU A 100 -2.00 -1.03 -2.27
N TYR A 101 -1.28 -1.18 -1.16
CA TYR A 101 0.18 -1.32 -1.24
C TYR A 101 0.60 -2.68 -1.80
N ALA A 102 1.60 -2.69 -2.68
CA ALA A 102 2.22 -3.90 -3.22
C ALA A 102 2.82 -4.82 -2.13
N THR A 103 3.08 -4.27 -0.95
CA THR A 103 3.68 -4.96 0.20
C THR A 103 2.65 -5.33 1.27
N ALA A 104 1.46 -5.72 0.86
CA ALA A 104 0.39 -6.16 1.75
C ALA A 104 0.05 -7.66 1.54
N PRO A 105 1.00 -8.60 1.73
CA PRO A 105 0.79 -10.02 1.40
C PRO A 105 -0.26 -10.72 2.26
N LEU A 106 -0.63 -10.13 3.39
CA LEU A 106 -1.61 -10.69 4.32
C LEU A 106 -3.02 -10.14 4.11
N ILE A 107 -3.21 -9.22 3.15
CA ILE A 107 -4.55 -8.71 2.84
C ILE A 107 -5.41 -9.82 2.22
N ARG A 108 -6.66 -9.87 2.62
CA ARG A 108 -7.62 -10.84 2.09
C ARG A 108 -8.69 -10.15 1.27
N ALA A 109 -9.20 -10.86 0.27
CA ALA A 109 -10.24 -10.35 -0.62
C ALA A 109 -11.52 -9.93 0.15
N GLU A 110 -11.88 -10.67 1.22
CA GLU A 110 -13.03 -10.39 2.06
C GLU A 110 -12.91 -9.03 2.75
N ILE A 111 -11.72 -8.69 3.24
CA ILE A 111 -11.46 -7.40 3.89
C ILE A 111 -11.61 -6.24 2.90
N LEU A 112 -11.13 -6.40 1.66
CA LEU A 112 -11.33 -5.39 0.62
C LEU A 112 -12.81 -5.23 0.26
N LYS A 113 -13.56 -6.32 0.21
CA LYS A 113 -15.00 -6.30 -0.03
C LYS A 113 -15.76 -5.62 1.09
N GLU A 114 -15.44 -5.95 2.34
CA GLU A 114 -16.03 -5.33 3.53
C GLU A 114 -15.72 -3.81 3.57
N ALA A 115 -14.47 -3.42 3.38
CA ALA A 115 -14.05 -2.02 3.34
C ALA A 115 -14.78 -1.23 2.24
N ALA A 116 -14.92 -1.80 1.04
CA ALA A 116 -15.66 -1.16 -0.04
C ALA A 116 -17.17 -1.00 0.29
N GLY A 117 -17.74 -1.96 1.00
CA GLY A 117 -19.12 -1.87 1.51
C GLY A 117 -19.29 -0.77 2.55
N GLU A 118 -18.40 -0.73 3.54
CA GLU A 118 -18.43 0.32 4.58
C GLU A 118 -18.15 1.70 4.00
N PHE A 119 -17.23 1.84 3.04
CA PHE A 119 -16.97 3.11 2.36
C PHE A 119 -18.23 3.70 1.73
N LYS A 120 -19.01 2.86 1.03
CA LYS A 120 -20.26 3.28 0.39
C LYS A 120 -21.36 3.61 1.41
N LYS A 121 -21.46 2.80 2.47
CA LYS A 121 -22.49 2.94 3.50
C LYS A 121 -22.31 4.19 4.35
N GLN A 122 -21.04 4.54 4.67
CA GLN A 122 -20.73 5.67 5.55
C GLN A 122 -20.70 7.02 4.82
N GLU A 123 -20.81 7.04 3.48
CA GLU A 123 -20.71 8.25 2.65
C GLU A 123 -19.47 9.10 2.97
N CYS A 124 -18.39 8.46 3.43
CA CYS A 124 -17.17 9.13 3.84
C CYS A 124 -16.27 9.45 2.64
N LYS A 125 -15.45 10.50 2.78
CA LYS A 125 -14.48 10.87 1.73
C LYS A 125 -13.25 9.97 1.71
N PHE A 126 -12.89 9.39 2.86
CA PHE A 126 -11.75 8.52 3.04
C PHE A 126 -12.09 7.39 4.02
N LEU A 127 -11.62 6.19 3.69
CA LEU A 127 -11.59 5.04 4.56
C LEU A 127 -10.18 4.45 4.52
N PHE A 128 -9.60 4.13 5.66
CA PHE A 128 -8.29 3.50 5.74
C PHE A 128 -8.26 2.42 6.82
N SER A 129 -7.40 1.42 6.63
CA SER A 129 -7.17 0.38 7.62
C SER A 129 -6.30 0.91 8.76
N ALA A 130 -6.65 0.54 9.98
CA ALA A 130 -5.87 0.87 11.17
C ALA A 130 -5.80 -0.33 12.11
N THR A 131 -4.79 -0.35 12.97
CA THR A 131 -4.68 -1.32 14.05
C THR A 131 -4.30 -0.60 15.33
N ALA A 132 -4.63 -1.21 16.47
CA ALA A 132 -4.20 -0.70 17.76
C ALA A 132 -2.74 -1.09 18.02
N PHE A 133 -2.02 -0.28 18.79
CA PHE A 133 -0.76 -0.72 19.38
C PHE A 133 -1.04 -1.72 20.50
N ASP A 134 -0.25 -2.77 20.59
CA ASP A 134 -0.37 -3.78 21.65
C ASP A 134 -0.11 -3.18 23.05
N PHE A 135 0.75 -2.14 23.11
CA PHE A 135 1.06 -1.41 24.31
C PHE A 135 0.78 0.09 24.13
N PRO A 136 0.42 0.81 25.21
CA PRO A 136 0.24 2.26 25.15
C PRO A 136 1.51 2.96 24.64
N ILE A 137 1.41 3.73 23.56
CA ILE A 137 2.54 4.44 22.94
C ILE A 137 3.20 5.43 23.94
N GLN A 138 2.44 5.90 24.92
CA GLN A 138 2.92 6.77 26.00
C GLN A 138 4.03 6.13 26.84
N ARG A 139 4.10 4.79 26.85
CA ARG A 139 5.12 4.00 27.57
C ARG A 139 6.32 3.63 26.70
N ALA A 140 6.39 4.15 25.46
CA ALA A 140 7.51 3.90 24.58
C ALA A 140 8.82 4.43 25.19
N ILE A 141 9.87 3.63 25.03
CA ILE A 141 11.22 3.94 25.51
C ILE A 141 12.16 4.17 24.33
N LYS A 142 13.22 4.92 24.56
CA LYS A 142 14.32 5.14 23.62
C LYS A 142 15.66 4.82 24.27
N LEU A 143 16.63 4.44 23.46
CA LEU A 143 18.03 4.30 23.86
C LEU A 143 18.81 5.54 23.40
N ASP A 144 19.69 6.03 24.24
CA ASP A 144 20.67 7.04 23.88
C ASP A 144 21.96 6.40 23.32
N GLU A 145 22.94 7.21 22.94
CA GLU A 145 24.23 6.77 22.38
C GLU A 145 25.04 5.90 23.35
N ASN A 146 24.75 5.97 24.65
CA ASN A 146 25.40 5.20 25.72
C ASN A 146 24.56 3.97 26.13
N ALA A 147 23.58 3.57 25.30
CA ALA A 147 22.64 2.48 25.56
C ALA A 147 21.82 2.65 26.85
N ARG A 148 21.62 3.89 27.33
CA ARG A 148 20.74 4.18 28.48
C ARG A 148 19.31 4.30 28.02
N VAL A 149 18.42 3.75 28.84
CA VAL A 149 16.98 3.75 28.56
C VAL A 149 16.33 5.00 29.14
N SER A 150 15.47 5.67 28.36
CA SER A 150 14.59 6.74 28.82
C SER A 150 13.24 6.68 28.13
N MET A 151 12.21 7.26 28.72
CA MET A 151 10.88 7.34 28.09
C MET A 151 10.83 8.44 27.05
N PHE A 152 10.08 8.22 25.96
CA PHE A 152 9.70 9.31 25.04
C PHE A 152 8.80 10.34 25.71
N TYR A 153 7.96 9.88 26.64
CA TYR A 153 6.95 10.68 27.32
C TYR A 153 7.10 10.56 28.85
N PRO A 154 8.09 11.22 29.49
CA PRO A 154 8.37 11.09 30.95
C PRO A 154 7.18 11.43 31.85
N GLN A 155 6.27 12.31 31.37
CA GLN A 155 5.06 12.68 32.12
C GLN A 155 4.11 11.50 32.37
N PHE A 156 4.25 10.39 31.63
CA PHE A 156 3.45 9.19 31.80
C PHE A 156 4.16 8.07 32.58
N GLU A 157 5.32 8.33 33.20
CA GLU A 157 6.09 7.31 33.92
C GLU A 157 5.27 6.58 34.99
N LYS A 158 4.41 7.30 35.68
CA LYS A 158 3.56 6.78 36.77
C LYS A 158 2.18 6.30 36.31
N THR A 159 1.88 6.33 35.01
CA THR A 159 0.59 5.90 34.47
C THR A 159 0.57 4.37 34.33
N ARG A 160 -0.50 3.73 34.81
CA ARG A 160 -0.74 2.29 34.69
C ARG A 160 -1.66 1.97 33.52
#